data_4523265c6a639bdb6130a94fc1698160
#
_entry.id   4523265c6a639bdb6130a94fc1698160
#
_cell.length_a   1.000
_cell.length_b   1.000
_cell.length_c   1.000
_cell.angle_alpha   90.00
_cell.angle_beta   90.00
_cell.angle_gamma   90.00
#
_symmetry.space_group_name_H-M   'P 1'
#
loop_
_entity.id
_entity.type
_entity.pdbx_description
1 polymer ?
#
loop_
_entity_poly.entity_id
_entity_poly.type
_entity_poly.pdbx_seq_one_letter_code
_entity_poly.pdbx_strand_id
1 'polypeptide(L)'
;MALYELRTYTPYVGKMAEVTKLYQELGFPALKKGGHDKKLVGYFQADTGTINQLVHLWKFDDDADQRMHWTGVFANMDFVEGFASKFWPLVMTQEVKLLTAAPWGPHP
;
A
#
# COMPACT_ATOMS: atom_id res chain seq x y z
N MET A 1 15.47 -13.88 -5.46
CA MET A 1 14.25 -13.81 -6.30
C MET A 1 13.34 -12.74 -5.74
N ALA A 2 12.87 -11.84 -6.58
CA ALA A 2 12.03 -10.74 -6.12
C ALA A 2 10.65 -11.24 -5.66
N LEU A 3 10.14 -10.64 -4.61
CA LEU A 3 8.81 -10.88 -4.08
C LEU A 3 7.99 -9.61 -4.27
N TYR A 4 6.80 -9.75 -4.83
CA TYR A 4 5.88 -8.63 -5.01
C TYR A 4 4.73 -8.73 -4.03
N GLU A 5 4.25 -7.60 -3.56
CA GLU A 5 3.08 -7.54 -2.70
C GLU A 5 2.03 -6.66 -3.35
N LEU A 6 0.86 -7.24 -3.60
CA LEU A 6 -0.30 -6.51 -4.12
C LEU A 6 -1.28 -6.32 -2.98
N ARG A 7 -1.51 -5.07 -2.61
CA ARG A 7 -2.46 -4.72 -1.55
C ARG A 7 -3.65 -4.03 -2.16
N THR A 8 -4.84 -4.53 -1.84
CA THR A 8 -6.10 -3.94 -2.32
C THR A 8 -6.94 -3.53 -1.12
N TYR A 9 -7.24 -2.24 -1.04
CA TYR A 9 -8.11 -1.68 0.00
C TYR A 9 -9.42 -1.28 -0.62
N THR A 10 -10.51 -1.68 0.02
CA THR A 10 -11.87 -1.29 -0.40
C THR A 10 -12.46 -0.37 0.65
N PRO A 11 -12.42 0.95 0.44
CA PRO A 11 -13.09 1.90 1.34
C PRO A 11 -14.59 1.71 1.36
N TYR A 12 -15.26 2.20 2.40
CA TYR A 12 -16.71 2.28 2.39
C TYR A 12 -17.18 3.20 1.27
N VAL A 13 -18.34 2.91 0.71
CA VAL A 13 -18.95 3.70 -0.37
C VAL A 13 -19.05 5.17 0.07
N GLY A 14 -18.62 6.07 -0.81
CA GLY A 14 -18.62 7.51 -0.55
C GLY A 14 -17.35 8.01 0.15
N LYS A 15 -16.40 7.13 0.51
CA LYS A 15 -15.19 7.51 1.24
C LYS A 15 -13.94 7.59 0.38
N MET A 16 -14.02 7.29 -0.93
CA MET A 16 -12.83 7.28 -1.78
C MET A 16 -12.11 8.63 -1.84
N ALA A 17 -12.85 9.73 -1.93
CA ALA A 17 -12.26 11.07 -1.96
C ALA A 17 -11.51 11.38 -0.66
N GLU A 18 -12.07 11.00 0.48
CA GLU A 18 -11.46 11.21 1.79
C GLU A 18 -10.19 10.38 1.95
N VAL A 19 -10.22 9.08 1.59
CA VAL A 19 -9.03 8.22 1.71
C VAL A 19 -7.92 8.67 0.75
N THR A 20 -8.29 9.10 -0.45
CA THR A 20 -7.32 9.65 -1.42
C THR A 20 -6.61 10.86 -0.84
N LYS A 21 -7.38 11.78 -0.26
CA LYS A 21 -6.84 12.98 0.38
C LYS A 21 -5.93 12.65 1.55
N LEU A 22 -6.34 11.69 2.39
CA LEU A 22 -5.52 11.24 3.53
C LEU A 22 -4.18 10.67 3.06
N TYR A 23 -4.18 9.82 2.04
CA TYR A 23 -2.94 9.27 1.48
C TYR A 23 -2.05 10.35 0.90
N GLN A 24 -2.64 11.27 0.15
CA GLN A 24 -1.89 12.34 -0.51
C GLN A 24 -1.26 13.30 0.51
N GLU A 25 -1.99 13.66 1.54
CA GLU A 25 -1.56 14.68 2.49
C GLU A 25 -0.77 14.12 3.68
N LEU A 26 -1.07 12.89 4.12
CA LEU A 26 -0.49 12.31 5.34
C LEU A 26 0.21 10.98 5.11
N GLY A 27 -0.40 10.05 4.37
CA GLY A 27 0.09 8.69 4.27
C GLY A 27 1.39 8.57 3.50
N PHE A 28 1.40 8.98 2.25
CA PHE A 28 2.59 8.92 1.42
C PHE A 28 3.71 9.82 1.95
N PRO A 29 3.43 11.06 2.38
CA PRO A 29 4.49 11.88 3.00
C PRO A 29 5.13 11.23 4.22
N ALA A 30 4.36 10.53 5.07
CA ALA A 30 4.91 9.84 6.22
C ALA A 30 5.80 8.67 5.81
N LEU A 31 5.39 7.89 4.81
CA LEU A 31 6.21 6.80 4.25
C LEU A 31 7.50 7.34 3.67
N LYS A 32 7.42 8.40 2.90
CA LYS A 32 8.57 9.02 2.25
C LYS A 32 9.56 9.59 3.28
N LYS A 33 9.06 10.27 4.28
CA LYS A 33 9.88 10.84 5.35
C LYS A 33 10.65 9.76 6.12
N GLY A 34 10.02 8.59 6.33
CA GLY A 34 10.64 7.44 6.99
C GLY A 34 11.54 6.61 6.08
N GLY A 35 11.64 6.95 4.79
CA GLY A 35 12.42 6.17 3.82
C GLY A 35 11.75 4.90 3.37
N HIS A 36 10.43 4.75 3.60
CA HIS A 36 9.69 3.52 3.30
C HIS A 36 9.10 3.47 1.89
N ASP A 37 9.27 4.52 1.09
CA ASP A 37 8.76 4.61 -0.28
C ASP A 37 9.63 3.90 -1.31
N LYS A 38 10.83 3.45 -0.92
CA LYS A 38 11.84 2.93 -1.85
C LYS A 38 11.46 1.59 -2.48
N LYS A 39 10.61 0.82 -1.84
CA LYS A 39 10.13 -0.47 -2.33
C LYS A 39 8.78 -0.36 -3.06
N LEU A 40 8.24 0.85 -3.15
CA LEU A 40 6.97 1.07 -3.82
C LEU A 40 7.16 1.06 -5.34
N VAL A 41 6.37 0.24 -6.03
CA VAL A 41 6.30 0.23 -7.49
C VAL A 41 5.25 1.22 -7.97
N GLY A 42 4.08 1.26 -7.33
CA GLY A 42 3.06 2.22 -7.68
C GLY A 42 1.81 2.14 -6.83
N TYR A 43 1.09 3.24 -6.82
CA TYR A 43 -0.25 3.37 -6.26
C TYR A 43 -1.25 3.53 -7.41
N PHE A 44 -2.37 2.83 -7.32
CA PHE A 44 -3.42 2.87 -8.34
C PHE A 44 -4.80 3.01 -7.70
N GLN A 45 -5.71 3.61 -8.44
CA GLN A 45 -7.14 3.65 -8.11
C GLN A 45 -7.89 2.90 -9.20
N ALA A 46 -8.87 2.08 -8.81
CA ALA A 46 -9.68 1.35 -9.77
C ALA A 46 -10.57 2.30 -10.58
N ASP A 47 -10.50 2.20 -11.91
CA ASP A 47 -11.29 3.00 -12.83
C ASP A 47 -12.56 2.26 -13.25
N THR A 48 -12.45 0.97 -13.52
CA THR A 48 -13.58 0.12 -13.93
C THR A 48 -13.56 -1.19 -13.14
N GLY A 49 -14.60 -1.99 -13.29
CA GLY A 49 -14.77 -3.22 -12.52
C GLY A 49 -15.22 -2.90 -11.10
N THR A 50 -14.55 -3.43 -10.10
CA THR A 50 -14.80 -3.05 -8.70
C THR A 50 -14.17 -1.69 -8.47
N ILE A 51 -14.95 -0.65 -8.60
CA ILE A 51 -14.45 0.73 -8.74
C ILE A 51 -14.03 1.41 -7.44
N ASN A 52 -14.44 0.91 -6.29
CA ASN A 52 -14.15 1.57 -5.01
C ASN A 52 -12.94 0.93 -4.35
N GLN A 53 -11.78 0.94 -5.04
CA GLN A 53 -10.57 0.28 -4.55
C GLN A 53 -9.30 1.11 -4.78
N LEU A 54 -8.39 1.01 -3.80
CA LEU A 54 -7.00 1.44 -3.93
C LEU A 54 -6.14 0.20 -4.08
N VAL A 55 -5.21 0.22 -5.04
CA VAL A 55 -4.33 -0.92 -5.31
C VAL A 55 -2.89 -0.44 -5.19
N HIS A 56 -2.11 -1.11 -4.34
CA HIS A 56 -0.71 -0.77 -4.09
C HIS A 56 0.16 -1.95 -4.50
N LEU A 57 1.21 -1.68 -5.27
CA LEU A 57 2.18 -2.70 -5.67
C LEU A 57 3.55 -2.35 -5.08
N TRP A 58 4.10 -3.31 -4.33
CA TRP A 58 5.42 -3.23 -3.70
C TRP A 58 6.33 -4.31 -4.27
N LYS A 59 7.63 -4.05 -4.28
CA LYS A 59 8.64 -5.03 -4.70
C LYS A 59 9.72 -5.13 -3.63
N PHE A 60 9.98 -6.36 -3.20
CA PHE A 60 11.00 -6.69 -2.20
C PHE A 60 12.01 -7.66 -2.76
N ASP A 61 13.21 -7.69 -2.17
CA ASP A 61 14.25 -8.62 -2.60
C ASP A 61 13.88 -10.07 -2.26
N ASP A 62 13.28 -10.26 -1.08
CA ASP A 62 12.87 -11.56 -0.56
C ASP A 62 11.86 -11.39 0.59
N ASP A 63 11.50 -12.51 1.23
CA ASP A 63 10.56 -12.52 2.34
C ASP A 63 11.09 -11.74 3.56
N ALA A 64 12.37 -11.84 3.85
CA ALA A 64 12.96 -11.12 4.96
C ALA A 64 12.91 -9.60 4.75
N ASP A 65 13.15 -9.15 3.53
CA ASP A 65 13.07 -7.74 3.13
C ASP A 65 11.63 -7.22 3.30
N GLN A 66 10.65 -8.02 2.88
CA GLN A 66 9.23 -7.68 3.02
C GLN A 66 8.84 -7.52 4.49
N ARG A 67 9.26 -8.45 5.35
CA ARG A 67 8.95 -8.39 6.79
C ARG A 67 9.64 -7.20 7.46
N MET A 68 10.88 -6.94 7.10
CA MET A 68 11.65 -5.81 7.63
C MET A 68 11.01 -4.47 7.24
N HIS A 69 10.53 -4.36 6.01
CA HIS A 69 9.85 -3.16 5.53
C HIS A 69 8.62 -2.84 6.38
N TRP A 70 7.72 -3.82 6.59
CA TRP A 70 6.51 -3.56 7.37
C TRP A 70 6.77 -3.35 8.85
N THR A 71 7.78 -4.01 9.41
CA THR A 71 8.21 -3.72 10.78
C THR A 71 8.62 -2.25 10.92
N GLY A 72 9.36 -1.72 9.95
CA GLY A 72 9.75 -0.32 9.93
C GLY A 72 8.58 0.62 9.77
N VAL A 73 7.66 0.31 8.85
CA VAL A 73 6.46 1.12 8.61
C VAL A 73 5.59 1.20 9.89
N PHE A 74 5.37 0.08 10.55
CA PHE A 74 4.53 0.06 11.76
C PHE A 74 5.24 0.65 12.99
N ALA A 75 6.54 0.86 12.93
CA ALA A 75 7.28 1.62 13.94
C ALA A 75 7.29 3.12 13.66
N ASN A 76 6.83 3.54 12.49
CA ASN A 76 6.74 4.95 12.08
C ASN A 76 5.44 5.56 12.64
N MET A 77 5.56 6.34 13.70
CA MET A 77 4.39 6.90 14.37
C MET A 77 3.68 7.99 13.54
N ASP A 78 4.40 8.69 12.68
CA ASP A 78 3.76 9.61 11.74
C ASP A 78 2.81 8.87 10.81
N PHE A 79 3.18 7.65 10.41
CA PHE A 79 2.34 6.81 9.59
C PHE A 79 1.20 6.19 10.40
N VAL A 80 1.51 5.54 11.52
CA VAL A 80 0.53 4.78 12.31
C VAL A 80 -0.47 5.70 13.00
N GLU A 81 0.01 6.67 13.77
CA GLU A 81 -0.86 7.57 14.53
C GLU A 81 -1.34 8.76 13.70
N GLY A 82 -0.49 9.28 12.82
CA GLY A 82 -0.83 10.45 12.02
C GLY A 82 -1.72 10.16 10.84
N PHE A 83 -1.61 8.96 10.27
CA PHE A 83 -2.35 8.60 9.05
C PHE A 83 -3.25 7.38 9.25
N ALA A 84 -2.67 6.22 9.58
CA ALA A 84 -3.40 4.96 9.60
C ALA A 84 -4.58 4.97 10.57
N SER A 85 -4.45 5.63 11.70
CA SER A 85 -5.54 5.77 12.67
C SER A 85 -6.77 6.46 12.08
N LYS A 86 -6.58 7.31 11.08
CA LYS A 86 -7.66 8.01 10.37
C LYS A 86 -8.13 7.24 9.13
N PHE A 87 -7.23 6.49 8.52
CA PHE A 87 -7.49 5.73 7.29
C PHE A 87 -8.25 4.43 7.56
N TRP A 88 -7.79 3.64 8.53
CA TRP A 88 -8.38 2.31 8.80
C TRP A 88 -9.88 2.33 9.05
N PRO A 89 -10.46 3.30 9.80
CA PRO A 89 -11.92 3.33 9.98
C PRO A 89 -12.72 3.53 8.70
N LEU A 90 -12.08 4.04 7.63
CA LEU A 90 -12.73 4.32 6.35
C LEU A 90 -12.65 3.12 5.40
N VAL A 91 -11.93 2.07 5.76
CA VAL A 91 -11.69 0.90 4.91
C VAL A 91 -12.56 -0.26 5.35
N MET A 92 -13.33 -0.80 4.40
CA MET A 92 -14.21 -1.94 4.65
C MET A 92 -13.44 -3.26 4.61
N THR A 93 -12.58 -3.44 3.60
CA THR A 93 -11.77 -4.65 3.45
C THR A 93 -10.35 -4.32 3.00
N GLN A 94 -9.43 -5.20 3.37
CA GLN A 94 -8.04 -5.15 2.98
C GLN A 94 -7.61 -6.54 2.53
N GLU A 95 -7.03 -6.63 1.34
CA GLU A 95 -6.52 -7.87 0.79
C GLU A 95 -5.02 -7.71 0.48
N VAL A 96 -4.24 -8.73 0.82
CA VAL A 96 -2.80 -8.77 0.55
C VAL A 96 -2.48 -10.06 -0.19
N LYS A 97 -1.83 -9.94 -1.35
CA LYS A 97 -1.31 -11.08 -2.11
C LYS A 97 0.19 -10.94 -2.26
N LEU A 98 0.91 -12.02 -1.99
CA LEU A 98 2.33 -12.11 -2.30
C LEU A 98 2.47 -12.84 -3.63
N LEU A 99 3.26 -12.26 -4.54
CA LEU A 99 3.40 -12.71 -5.91
C LEU A 99 4.87 -12.95 -6.23
N THR A 100 5.14 -13.98 -7.03
CA THR A 100 6.45 -14.18 -7.64
C THR A 100 6.33 -13.86 -9.13
N ALA A 101 7.41 -13.36 -9.73
CA ALA A 101 7.43 -13.07 -11.16
C ALA A 101 7.24 -14.35 -11.97
N ALA A 102 6.40 -14.28 -13.02
CA ALA A 102 6.29 -15.38 -13.96
C ALA A 102 7.60 -15.55 -14.74
N PRO A 103 8.08 -16.78 -14.94
CA PRO A 103 9.40 -16.98 -15.57
C PRO A 103 9.44 -16.60 -17.06
N TRP A 104 8.30 -16.41 -17.70
CA TRP A 104 8.26 -16.12 -19.13
C TRP A 104 7.93 -14.69 -19.50
N GLY A 105 7.58 -13.85 -18.55
CA GLY A 105 7.06 -12.52 -18.86
C GLY A 105 7.85 -11.39 -18.26
N PRO A 106 7.64 -10.16 -18.74
CA PRO A 106 8.19 -8.99 -18.12
C PRO A 106 7.53 -8.71 -16.76
N HIS A 107 8.30 -8.08 -15.89
CA HIS A 107 7.83 -7.63 -14.59
C HIS A 107 8.64 -6.40 -14.17
N PRO A 108 8.09 -5.52 -13.36
CA PRO A 108 8.82 -4.36 -12.87
C PRO A 108 9.97 -4.72 -11.94
#